data_580d98d564ea64b951636509798ca3c2
#
_entry.id   580d98d564ea64b951636509798ca3c2
#
_cell.length_a   1.000
_cell.length_b   1.000
_cell.length_c   1.000
_cell.angle_alpha   90.00
_cell.angle_beta   90.00
_cell.angle_gamma   90.00
#
_symmetry.space_group_name_H-M   'P 1'
#
loop_
_entity.id
_entity.type
_entity.pdbx_description
1 polymer ?
#
loop_
_entity_poly.entity_id
_entity_poly.type
_entity_poly.pdbx_seq_one_letter_code
_entity_poly.pdbx_strand_id
1 'polypeptide(L)'
;MLPTLRQLQYLKLLSEHGSFSRAAEACHVTQPTLSAGIQELEKILGAPVVDRARSGVILTAAGQEAVRRAEAILAQAEDLVQAARGAGQPLAGRFRLGVIPTVAPYLLPRALPALRDQFPKLKLYLREDLTHRLIAALKSGALDAALIALPYDMTGLDWAHVEDDELLAAAPANHRMAAFDRVDPESLRGDDMILLEDGHCLRDHALAACGLEPPKGIGDDESFAATSLPTLVQMIGSGLGVSFLPSMAVAAGLAQNAPVTIRPLNSDHSSREIVVAWRAGSSRGAEGRLLAQTLRDLPPAALSPRHSDTHLTH
;
A
#
# COMPACT_ATOMS: atom_id res chain seq x y z
N MET A 1 34.53 5.71 15.79
CA MET A 1 34.65 5.61 14.30
C MET A 1 33.26 5.41 13.76
N LEU A 2 32.91 5.95 12.55
CA LEU A 2 31.59 5.74 11.94
C LEU A 2 31.64 4.59 10.96
N PRO A 3 30.54 3.83 10.78
CA PRO A 3 30.44 2.82 9.74
C PRO A 3 30.47 3.47 8.35
N THR A 4 31.04 2.76 7.37
CA THR A 4 31.00 3.18 5.98
C THR A 4 29.69 2.75 5.31
N LEU A 5 29.23 3.48 4.28
CA LEU A 5 28.03 3.08 3.50
C LEU A 5 28.18 1.66 2.92
N ARG A 6 29.39 1.24 2.58
CA ARG A 6 29.67 -0.09 2.07
C ARG A 6 29.47 -1.20 3.11
N GLN A 7 29.86 -0.97 4.36
CA GLN A 7 29.57 -1.89 5.48
C GLN A 7 28.06 -1.98 5.77
N LEU A 8 27.35 -0.85 5.71
CA LEU A 8 25.89 -0.84 5.85
C LEU A 8 25.21 -1.61 4.71
N GLN A 9 25.69 -1.46 3.47
CA GLN A 9 25.20 -2.23 2.32
C GLN A 9 25.45 -3.73 2.48
N TYR A 10 26.63 -4.14 3.00
CA TYR A 10 26.92 -5.55 3.30
C TYR A 10 25.94 -6.13 4.32
N LEU A 11 25.65 -5.39 5.40
CA LEU A 11 24.70 -5.83 6.42
C LEU A 11 23.29 -5.99 5.84
N LYS A 12 22.82 -5.01 5.06
CA LYS A 12 21.51 -5.07 4.39
C LYS A 12 21.40 -6.31 3.50
N LEU A 13 22.33 -6.51 2.58
CA LEU A 13 22.30 -7.65 1.66
C LEU A 13 22.49 -9.00 2.36
N LEU A 14 23.23 -9.02 3.47
CA LEU A 14 23.35 -10.21 4.30
C LEU A 14 22.02 -10.58 4.96
N SER A 15 21.23 -9.58 5.41
CA SER A 15 19.90 -9.79 5.96
C SER A 15 18.91 -10.30 4.91
N GLU A 16 18.96 -9.78 3.68
CA GLU A 16 18.07 -10.17 2.58
C GLU A 16 18.34 -11.58 2.08
N HIS A 17 19.61 -11.97 2.00
CA HIS A 17 20.00 -13.24 1.41
C HIS A 17 20.19 -14.38 2.44
N GLY A 18 20.36 -14.09 3.71
CA GLY A 18 20.57 -15.08 4.78
C GLY A 18 21.83 -15.94 4.60
N SER A 19 22.79 -15.51 3.76
CA SER A 19 24.00 -16.24 3.41
C SER A 19 25.13 -15.30 3.04
N PHE A 20 26.31 -15.49 3.64
CA PHE A 20 27.51 -14.70 3.32
C PHE A 20 27.92 -14.82 1.84
N SER A 21 27.82 -16.01 1.26
CA SER A 21 28.19 -16.22 -0.15
C SER A 21 27.23 -15.49 -1.09
N ARG A 22 25.92 -15.67 -0.92
CA ARG A 22 24.90 -14.97 -1.75
C ARG A 22 24.94 -13.45 -1.60
N ALA A 23 25.14 -12.96 -0.38
CA ALA A 23 25.29 -11.53 -0.14
C ALA A 23 26.58 -10.97 -0.79
N ALA A 24 27.68 -11.71 -0.78
CA ALA A 24 28.92 -11.31 -1.44
C ALA A 24 28.77 -11.23 -2.97
N GLU A 25 28.10 -12.21 -3.57
CA GLU A 25 27.75 -12.18 -5.00
C GLU A 25 26.92 -10.95 -5.35
N ALA A 26 25.88 -10.67 -4.55
CA ALA A 26 25.02 -9.49 -4.72
C ALA A 26 25.77 -8.17 -4.56
N CYS A 27 26.84 -8.15 -3.74
CA CYS A 27 27.75 -7.00 -3.57
C CYS A 27 28.88 -6.91 -4.61
N HIS A 28 29.00 -7.90 -5.49
CA HIS A 28 30.14 -8.05 -6.41
C HIS A 28 31.50 -8.06 -5.70
N VAL A 29 31.61 -8.78 -4.57
CA VAL A 29 32.83 -8.95 -3.79
C VAL A 29 33.05 -10.43 -3.43
N THR A 30 34.23 -10.75 -2.90
CA THR A 30 34.48 -12.08 -2.36
C THR A 30 33.84 -12.25 -0.98
N GLN A 31 33.46 -13.48 -0.63
CA GLN A 31 32.85 -13.75 0.69
C GLN A 31 33.79 -13.37 1.86
N PRO A 32 35.14 -13.60 1.82
CA PRO A 32 36.06 -13.10 2.85
C PRO A 32 36.01 -11.57 3.01
N THR A 33 35.88 -10.81 1.92
CA THR A 33 35.77 -9.34 1.94
C THR A 33 34.51 -8.89 2.65
N LEU A 34 33.37 -9.50 2.33
CA LEU A 34 32.08 -9.18 3.00
C LEU A 34 32.15 -9.58 4.48
N SER A 35 32.68 -10.75 4.81
CA SER A 35 32.81 -11.21 6.20
C SER A 35 33.69 -10.28 7.03
N ALA A 36 34.83 -9.84 6.49
CA ALA A 36 35.69 -8.85 7.16
C ALA A 36 34.99 -7.51 7.37
N GLY A 37 34.21 -7.05 6.37
CA GLY A 37 33.41 -5.80 6.48
C GLY A 37 32.34 -5.88 7.57
N ILE A 38 31.67 -7.03 7.73
CA ILE A 38 30.70 -7.25 8.82
C ILE A 38 31.41 -7.31 10.17
N GLN A 39 32.53 -7.99 10.30
CA GLN A 39 33.30 -8.04 11.56
C GLN A 39 33.78 -6.65 11.99
N GLU A 40 34.21 -5.82 11.05
CA GLU A 40 34.62 -4.46 11.35
C GLU A 40 33.44 -3.59 11.76
N LEU A 41 32.27 -3.77 11.12
CA LEU A 41 31.03 -3.14 11.53
C LEU A 41 30.63 -3.52 12.96
N GLU A 42 30.71 -4.80 13.33
CA GLU A 42 30.46 -5.31 14.69
C GLU A 42 31.38 -4.66 15.73
N LYS A 43 32.66 -4.48 15.41
CA LYS A 43 33.60 -3.75 16.29
C LYS A 43 33.20 -2.27 16.47
N ILE A 44 32.78 -1.60 15.40
CA ILE A 44 32.32 -0.20 15.45
C ILE A 44 31.07 -0.08 16.30
N LEU A 45 30.13 -1.03 16.16
CA LEU A 45 28.86 -1.05 16.89
C LEU A 45 29.01 -1.55 18.34
N GLY A 46 30.10 -2.22 18.67
CA GLY A 46 30.35 -2.83 19.98
C GLY A 46 29.43 -4.03 20.29
N ALA A 47 28.74 -4.59 19.29
CA ALA A 47 27.81 -5.71 19.44
C ALA A 47 27.82 -6.61 18.19
N PRO A 48 27.63 -7.93 18.34
CA PRO A 48 27.47 -8.82 17.20
C PRO A 48 26.14 -8.55 16.50
N VAL A 49 26.15 -8.44 15.17
CA VAL A 49 24.96 -8.21 14.35
C VAL A 49 24.41 -9.50 13.74
N VAL A 50 25.24 -10.56 13.68
CA VAL A 50 24.85 -11.88 13.17
C VAL A 50 25.23 -12.98 14.17
N ASP A 51 24.33 -13.93 14.31
CA ASP A 51 24.61 -15.22 14.97
C ASP A 51 24.93 -16.25 13.88
N ARG A 52 26.08 -16.89 13.99
CA ARG A 52 26.58 -17.91 13.04
C ARG A 52 26.03 -19.28 13.43
N ALA A 53 24.71 -19.45 13.30
CA ALA A 53 24.09 -20.74 13.53
C ALA A 53 24.46 -21.77 12.45
N ARG A 54 24.41 -23.07 12.80
CA ARG A 54 24.70 -24.19 11.86
C ARG A 54 23.79 -24.21 10.63
N SER A 55 22.61 -23.57 10.65
CA SER A 55 21.59 -23.57 9.61
C SER A 55 21.54 -22.27 8.79
N GLY A 56 22.52 -21.37 8.89
CA GLY A 56 22.52 -20.11 8.14
C GLY A 56 22.91 -18.89 8.97
N VAL A 57 22.62 -17.71 8.46
CA VAL A 57 22.86 -16.42 9.13
C VAL A 57 21.56 -15.95 9.76
N ILE A 58 21.56 -15.81 11.07
CA ILE A 58 20.45 -15.24 11.85
C ILE A 58 20.91 -13.89 12.39
N LEU A 59 20.09 -12.85 12.22
CA LEU A 59 20.36 -11.54 12.81
C LEU A 59 20.08 -11.56 14.32
N THR A 60 21.00 -10.98 15.09
CA THR A 60 20.75 -10.67 16.52
C THR A 60 19.72 -9.52 16.63
N ALA A 61 19.22 -9.26 17.85
CA ALA A 61 18.37 -8.08 18.10
C ALA A 61 19.09 -6.77 17.73
N ALA A 62 20.40 -6.65 18.06
CA ALA A 62 21.24 -5.53 17.63
C ALA A 62 21.39 -5.47 16.11
N GLY A 63 21.52 -6.65 15.44
CA GLY A 63 21.58 -6.76 13.99
C GLY A 63 20.30 -6.29 13.29
N GLN A 64 19.14 -6.69 13.80
CA GLN A 64 17.85 -6.24 13.26
C GLN A 64 17.69 -4.72 13.35
N GLU A 65 18.05 -4.10 14.49
CA GLU A 65 18.03 -2.65 14.66
C GLU A 65 19.07 -1.97 13.74
N ALA A 66 20.28 -2.53 13.63
CA ALA A 66 21.31 -2.02 12.75
C ALA A 66 20.88 -2.06 11.27
N VAL A 67 20.19 -3.13 10.81
CA VAL A 67 19.62 -3.22 9.45
C VAL A 67 18.63 -2.11 9.20
N ARG A 68 17.63 -1.91 10.10
CA ARG A 68 16.63 -0.84 9.95
C ARG A 68 17.27 0.54 9.79
N ARG A 69 18.29 0.86 10.62
CA ARG A 69 19.03 2.12 10.55
C ARG A 69 19.92 2.21 9.31
N ALA A 70 20.57 1.12 8.93
CA ALA A 70 21.39 1.05 7.73
C ALA A 70 20.58 1.34 6.46
N GLU A 71 19.38 0.77 6.34
CA GLU A 71 18.46 1.03 5.23
C GLU A 71 18.10 2.51 5.12
N ALA A 72 17.76 3.15 6.24
CA ALA A 72 17.44 4.57 6.27
C ALA A 72 18.63 5.46 5.86
N ILE A 73 19.85 5.15 6.31
CA ILE A 73 21.08 5.88 5.94
C ILE A 73 21.40 5.69 4.46
N LEU A 74 21.30 4.45 3.95
CA LEU A 74 21.54 4.16 2.53
C LEU A 74 20.53 4.88 1.64
N ALA A 75 19.25 4.91 2.03
CA ALA A 75 18.23 5.66 1.32
C ALA A 75 18.53 7.17 1.27
N GLN A 76 19.01 7.77 2.38
CA GLN A 76 19.43 9.17 2.41
C GLN A 76 20.64 9.43 1.52
N ALA A 77 21.58 8.49 1.47
CA ALA A 77 22.75 8.61 0.57
C ALA A 77 22.34 8.53 -0.91
N GLU A 78 21.38 7.66 -1.25
CA GLU A 78 20.77 7.59 -2.59
C GLU A 78 20.05 8.90 -2.93
N ASP A 79 19.26 9.45 -1.99
CA ASP A 79 18.57 10.72 -2.17
C ASP A 79 19.54 11.88 -2.43
N LEU A 80 20.67 11.92 -1.74
CA LEU A 80 21.71 12.93 -1.99
C LEU A 80 22.20 12.88 -3.45
N VAL A 81 22.46 11.68 -3.96
CA VAL A 81 22.90 11.49 -5.35
C VAL A 81 21.80 11.88 -6.34
N GLN A 82 20.56 11.55 -6.04
CA GLN A 82 19.41 11.90 -6.90
C GLN A 82 19.15 13.40 -6.88
N ALA A 83 19.20 14.05 -5.72
CA ALA A 83 19.06 15.51 -5.59
C ALA A 83 20.12 16.26 -6.43
N ALA A 84 21.37 15.78 -6.41
CA ALA A 84 22.44 16.35 -7.20
C ALA A 84 22.26 16.15 -8.73
N ARG A 85 21.66 15.04 -9.14
CA ARG A 85 21.41 14.69 -10.55
C ARG A 85 20.09 15.27 -11.08
N GLY A 86 19.09 15.45 -10.22
CA GLY A 86 17.70 15.76 -10.57
C GLY A 86 17.39 17.22 -10.82
N ALA A 87 18.39 18.10 -10.92
CA ALA A 87 18.20 19.55 -11.10
C ALA A 87 17.51 19.97 -12.44
N GLY A 88 16.91 19.04 -13.20
CA GLY A 88 16.42 19.38 -14.52
C GLY A 88 14.98 18.99 -14.87
N GLN A 89 14.49 17.84 -14.49
CA GLN A 89 13.13 17.40 -14.88
C GLN A 89 12.53 16.50 -13.79
N PRO A 90 11.43 16.92 -13.13
CA PRO A 90 10.73 16.08 -12.16
C PRO A 90 10.10 14.87 -12.84
N LEU A 91 9.97 13.75 -12.11
CA LEU A 91 9.46 12.47 -12.60
C LEU A 91 10.18 11.98 -13.88
N ALA A 92 11.51 12.16 -13.94
CA ALA A 92 12.36 11.60 -14.97
C ALA A 92 13.24 10.47 -14.41
N GLY A 93 13.37 9.36 -15.15
CA GLY A 93 14.13 8.19 -14.71
C GLY A 93 13.31 7.24 -13.83
N ARG A 94 14.00 6.47 -12.96
CA ARG A 94 13.38 5.44 -12.13
C ARG A 94 12.56 6.05 -10.99
N PHE A 95 11.31 5.62 -10.87
CA PHE A 95 10.42 5.96 -9.77
C PHE A 95 9.66 4.72 -9.29
N ARG A 96 9.78 4.38 -8.01
CA ARG A 96 9.19 3.19 -7.39
C ARG A 96 7.95 3.61 -6.61
N LEU A 97 6.78 3.23 -7.13
CA LEU A 97 5.48 3.56 -6.54
C LEU A 97 4.83 2.33 -5.94
N GLY A 98 4.56 2.38 -4.64
CA GLY A 98 3.69 1.43 -3.96
C GLY A 98 2.23 1.84 -4.09
N VAL A 99 1.32 0.88 -4.17
CA VAL A 99 -0.13 1.17 -4.20
C VAL A 99 -0.88 0.09 -3.41
N ILE A 100 -1.84 0.50 -2.60
CA ILE A 100 -2.67 -0.48 -1.87
C ILE A 100 -3.64 -1.22 -2.80
N PRO A 101 -3.97 -2.51 -2.51
CA PRO A 101 -4.79 -3.35 -3.37
C PRO A 101 -6.21 -2.83 -3.61
N THR A 102 -6.73 -2.01 -2.69
CA THR A 102 -8.06 -1.41 -2.81
C THR A 102 -8.10 -0.12 -3.65
N VAL A 103 -6.95 0.29 -4.20
CA VAL A 103 -6.79 1.49 -5.07
C VAL A 103 -6.15 1.11 -6.41
N ALA A 104 -5.13 0.25 -6.41
CA ALA A 104 -4.34 -0.06 -7.60
C ALA A 104 -5.18 -0.45 -8.83
N PRO A 105 -6.11 -1.44 -8.78
CA PRO A 105 -6.86 -1.87 -9.95
C PRO A 105 -7.83 -0.81 -10.50
N TYR A 106 -8.19 0.19 -9.69
CA TYR A 106 -9.25 1.15 -10.02
C TYR A 106 -8.71 2.53 -10.43
N LEU A 107 -7.58 2.94 -9.87
CA LEU A 107 -6.94 4.23 -10.18
C LEU A 107 -5.89 4.10 -11.28
N LEU A 108 -5.05 3.06 -11.25
CA LEU A 108 -3.93 2.91 -12.20
C LEU A 108 -4.35 2.83 -13.68
N PRO A 109 -5.47 2.20 -14.07
CA PRO A 109 -5.87 2.16 -15.48
C PRO A 109 -6.06 3.55 -16.12
N ARG A 110 -6.55 4.54 -15.35
CA ARG A 110 -6.68 5.93 -15.80
C ARG A 110 -5.42 6.77 -15.57
N ALA A 111 -4.63 6.42 -14.54
CA ALA A 111 -3.41 7.16 -14.19
C ALA A 111 -2.24 6.87 -15.12
N LEU A 112 -2.01 5.61 -15.50
CA LEU A 112 -0.84 5.19 -16.26
C LEU A 112 -0.75 5.83 -17.66
N PRO A 113 -1.84 5.94 -18.44
CA PRO A 113 -1.80 6.66 -19.71
C PRO A 113 -1.42 8.13 -19.52
N ALA A 114 -2.06 8.83 -18.56
CA ALA A 114 -1.79 10.23 -18.28
C ALA A 114 -0.33 10.48 -17.82
N LEU A 115 0.19 9.63 -16.95
CA LEU A 115 1.58 9.71 -16.49
C LEU A 115 2.57 9.49 -17.65
N ARG A 116 2.30 8.52 -18.53
CA ARG A 116 3.15 8.25 -19.70
C ARG A 116 3.18 9.44 -20.67
N ASP A 117 2.02 10.05 -20.90
CA ASP A 117 1.89 11.16 -21.85
C ASP A 117 2.52 12.44 -21.28
N GLN A 118 2.33 12.72 -19.98
CA GLN A 118 2.86 13.91 -19.34
C GLN A 118 4.36 13.79 -18.99
N PHE A 119 4.82 12.56 -18.63
CA PHE A 119 6.20 12.30 -18.21
C PHE A 119 6.86 11.19 -19.03
N PRO A 120 7.19 11.42 -20.32
CA PRO A 120 7.67 10.37 -21.23
C PRO A 120 9.02 9.76 -20.81
N LYS A 121 9.77 10.42 -19.92
CA LYS A 121 11.04 9.91 -19.39
C LYS A 121 10.87 9.14 -18.07
N LEU A 122 9.65 9.07 -17.51
CA LEU A 122 9.35 8.33 -16.29
C LEU A 122 9.49 6.82 -16.53
N LYS A 123 10.28 6.17 -15.71
CA LYS A 123 10.39 4.70 -15.64
C LYS A 123 9.72 4.25 -14.33
N LEU A 124 8.40 4.05 -14.38
CA LEU A 124 7.59 3.70 -13.23
C LEU A 124 7.70 2.21 -12.91
N TYR A 125 8.06 1.90 -11.66
CA TYR A 125 8.07 0.55 -11.08
C TYR A 125 6.95 0.47 -10.05
N LEU A 126 5.97 -0.36 -10.32
CA LEU A 126 4.79 -0.52 -9.48
C LEU A 126 4.96 -1.73 -8.54
N ARG A 127 4.52 -1.55 -7.30
CA ARG A 127 4.37 -2.60 -6.31
C ARG A 127 3.02 -2.47 -5.63
N GLU A 128 2.24 -3.54 -5.65
CA GLU A 128 1.02 -3.64 -4.86
C GLU A 128 1.31 -4.38 -3.56
N ASP A 129 0.95 -3.77 -2.41
CA ASP A 129 1.16 -4.35 -1.09
C ASP A 129 0.26 -3.67 -0.05
N LEU A 130 0.18 -4.25 1.15
CA LEU A 130 -0.58 -3.72 2.27
C LEU A 130 0.05 -2.43 2.83
N THR A 131 -0.78 -1.54 3.40
CA THR A 131 -0.36 -0.21 3.86
C THR A 131 0.87 -0.26 4.79
N HIS A 132 0.88 -1.15 5.79
CA HIS A 132 2.00 -1.25 6.74
C HIS A 132 3.32 -1.64 6.04
N ARG A 133 3.28 -2.49 5.00
CA ARG A 133 4.46 -2.88 4.22
C ARG A 133 4.94 -1.76 3.31
N LEU A 134 4.00 -1.01 2.70
CA LEU A 134 4.33 0.15 1.88
C LEU A 134 4.98 1.25 2.73
N ILE A 135 4.47 1.51 3.94
CA ILE A 135 5.06 2.47 4.88
C ILE A 135 6.47 2.03 5.31
N ALA A 136 6.67 0.76 5.63
CA ALA A 136 8.00 0.23 5.93
C ALA A 136 8.96 0.40 4.74
N ALA A 137 8.49 0.15 3.52
CA ALA A 137 9.26 0.31 2.29
C ALA A 137 9.59 1.77 1.96
N LEU A 138 8.70 2.74 2.30
CA LEU A 138 8.99 4.17 2.21
C LEU A 138 10.08 4.57 3.22
N LYS A 139 9.93 4.15 4.48
CA LYS A 139 10.88 4.47 5.56
C LYS A 139 12.28 3.89 5.28
N SER A 140 12.36 2.71 4.68
CA SER A 140 13.64 2.07 4.28
C SER A 140 14.19 2.61 2.94
N GLY A 141 13.43 3.42 2.19
CA GLY A 141 13.82 3.90 0.86
C GLY A 141 13.71 2.86 -0.26
N ALA A 142 13.06 1.72 -0.01
CA ALA A 142 12.75 0.73 -1.04
C ALA A 142 11.68 1.24 -2.02
N LEU A 143 10.83 2.19 -1.61
CA LEU A 143 9.87 2.93 -2.43
C LEU A 143 10.19 4.43 -2.40
N ASP A 144 9.86 5.13 -3.48
CA ASP A 144 9.99 6.58 -3.61
C ASP A 144 8.70 7.28 -3.16
N ALA A 145 7.54 6.68 -3.45
CA ALA A 145 6.22 7.12 -2.98
C ALA A 145 5.26 5.94 -2.83
N ALA A 146 4.13 6.16 -2.15
CA ALA A 146 3.05 5.19 -2.06
C ALA A 146 1.68 5.87 -2.13
N LEU A 147 0.73 5.25 -2.85
CA LEU A 147 -0.70 5.57 -2.81
C LEU A 147 -1.34 4.72 -1.73
N ILE A 148 -1.82 5.38 -0.69
CA ILE A 148 -2.46 4.77 0.48
C ILE A 148 -3.71 5.53 0.87
N ALA A 149 -4.48 4.98 1.80
CA ALA A 149 -5.68 5.63 2.34
C ALA A 149 -5.48 6.01 3.80
N LEU A 150 -5.94 7.21 4.18
CA LEU A 150 -6.00 7.67 5.57
C LEU A 150 -7.40 7.40 6.16
N PRO A 151 -7.52 7.32 7.50
CA PRO A 151 -6.46 7.54 8.50
C PRO A 151 -5.48 6.37 8.65
N TYR A 152 -4.21 6.70 8.87
CA TYR A 152 -3.11 5.78 9.20
C TYR A 152 -1.99 6.52 9.92
N ASP A 153 -1.10 5.81 10.67
CA ASP A 153 0.08 6.45 11.30
C ASP A 153 1.09 6.91 10.24
N MET A 154 1.21 8.23 10.08
CA MET A 154 2.07 8.88 9.10
C MET A 154 3.39 9.39 9.69
N THR A 155 3.77 8.95 10.89
CA THR A 155 5.01 9.38 11.57
C THR A 155 6.23 9.15 10.67
N GLY A 156 6.95 10.25 10.36
CA GLY A 156 8.13 10.25 9.48
C GLY A 156 7.82 10.23 7.97
N LEU A 157 6.57 10.49 7.60
CA LEU A 157 6.14 10.64 6.22
C LEU A 157 5.50 12.01 6.00
N ASP A 158 5.68 12.56 4.82
CA ASP A 158 4.88 13.64 4.26
C ASP A 158 3.90 13.06 3.25
N TRP A 159 2.82 13.78 2.96
CA TRP A 159 1.85 13.35 1.96
C TRP A 159 1.17 14.52 1.26
N ALA A 160 0.50 14.23 0.15
CA ALA A 160 -0.40 15.13 -0.54
C ALA A 160 -1.69 14.40 -0.91
N HIS A 161 -2.81 15.06 -0.70
CA HIS A 161 -4.15 14.58 -1.04
C HIS A 161 -4.31 14.35 -2.55
N VAL A 162 -5.04 13.29 -2.91
CA VAL A 162 -5.43 12.94 -4.28
C VAL A 162 -6.94 13.09 -4.46
N GLU A 163 -7.73 12.26 -3.78
CA GLU A 163 -9.19 12.31 -3.82
C GLU A 163 -9.79 11.70 -2.55
N ASP A 164 -11.04 12.08 -2.24
CA ASP A 164 -11.83 11.44 -1.21
C ASP A 164 -12.66 10.31 -1.85
N ASP A 165 -12.56 9.12 -1.30
CA ASP A 165 -13.21 7.92 -1.80
C ASP A 165 -14.29 7.47 -0.81
N GLU A 166 -15.54 7.72 -1.17
CA GLU A 166 -16.69 7.36 -0.33
C GLU A 166 -16.81 5.84 -0.17
N LEU A 167 -17.27 5.40 0.99
CA LEU A 167 -17.66 4.02 1.25
C LEU A 167 -19.17 3.87 0.97
N LEU A 168 -19.49 2.89 0.16
CA LEU A 168 -20.87 2.54 -0.22
C LEU A 168 -21.26 1.24 0.46
N ALA A 169 -22.46 1.17 1.05
CA ALA A 169 -22.99 -0.09 1.55
C ALA A 169 -23.29 -1.04 0.39
N ALA A 170 -22.91 -2.31 0.54
CA ALA A 170 -23.14 -3.37 -0.43
C ALA A 170 -23.80 -4.58 0.27
N ALA A 171 -24.87 -5.09 -0.32
CA ALA A 171 -25.63 -6.23 0.19
C ALA A 171 -26.17 -7.09 -0.98
N PRO A 172 -26.66 -8.32 -0.73
CA PRO A 172 -27.36 -9.10 -1.74
C PRO A 172 -28.48 -8.32 -2.42
N ALA A 173 -28.78 -8.59 -3.68
CA ALA A 173 -29.75 -7.83 -4.47
C ALA A 173 -31.15 -7.76 -3.85
N ASN A 174 -31.53 -8.77 -3.09
CA ASN A 174 -32.84 -8.86 -2.41
C ASN A 174 -32.82 -8.38 -0.95
N HIS A 175 -31.72 -7.75 -0.51
CA HIS A 175 -31.59 -7.24 0.85
C HIS A 175 -32.53 -6.04 1.10
N ARG A 176 -33.00 -5.87 2.36
CA ARG A 176 -33.92 -4.79 2.76
C ARG A 176 -33.41 -3.38 2.40
N MET A 177 -32.09 -3.16 2.36
CA MET A 177 -31.52 -1.86 2.00
C MET A 177 -31.81 -1.44 0.55
N ALA A 178 -32.25 -2.35 -0.31
CA ALA A 178 -32.63 -2.02 -1.69
C ALA A 178 -33.80 -1.02 -1.77
N ALA A 179 -34.64 -0.98 -0.72
CA ALA A 179 -35.79 -0.09 -0.63
C ALA A 179 -35.43 1.38 -0.26
N PHE A 180 -34.16 1.66 0.05
CA PHE A 180 -33.72 2.98 0.51
C PHE A 180 -32.74 3.59 -0.50
N ASP A 181 -32.77 4.90 -0.68
CA ASP A 181 -31.83 5.65 -1.51
C ASP A 181 -30.45 5.80 -0.82
N ARG A 182 -30.47 5.95 0.51
CA ARG A 182 -29.29 6.01 1.38
C ARG A 182 -29.49 5.10 2.59
N VAL A 183 -28.42 4.60 3.16
CA VAL A 183 -28.46 3.63 4.27
C VAL A 183 -27.73 4.19 5.47
N ASP A 184 -28.37 4.12 6.63
CA ASP A 184 -27.74 4.41 7.89
C ASP A 184 -26.83 3.21 8.28
N PRO A 185 -25.52 3.40 8.51
CA PRO A 185 -24.60 2.33 8.90
C PRO A 185 -25.09 1.53 10.10
N GLU A 186 -25.74 2.19 11.07
CA GLU A 186 -26.26 1.53 12.26
C GLU A 186 -27.35 0.51 11.94
N SER A 187 -28.11 0.71 10.87
CA SER A 187 -29.16 -0.21 10.44
C SER A 187 -28.61 -1.56 9.98
N LEU A 188 -27.31 -1.64 9.66
CA LEU A 188 -26.63 -2.86 9.21
C LEU A 188 -25.98 -3.65 10.35
N ARG A 189 -26.02 -3.17 11.61
CA ARG A 189 -25.38 -3.85 12.76
C ARG A 189 -25.92 -5.25 13.07
N GLY A 190 -27.10 -5.57 12.60
CA GLY A 190 -27.72 -6.90 12.79
C GLY A 190 -27.45 -7.88 11.66
N ASP A 191 -26.76 -7.46 10.60
CA ASP A 191 -26.41 -8.29 9.45
C ASP A 191 -25.02 -8.89 9.62
N ASP A 192 -24.79 -10.03 8.97
CA ASP A 192 -23.45 -10.64 8.91
C ASP A 192 -22.50 -9.75 8.10
N MET A 193 -21.55 -9.11 8.79
CA MET A 193 -20.58 -8.22 8.16
C MET A 193 -19.40 -9.01 7.61
N ILE A 194 -19.17 -8.95 6.29
CA ILE A 194 -18.00 -9.51 5.63
C ILE A 194 -16.97 -8.41 5.46
N LEU A 195 -15.74 -8.63 5.93
CA LEU A 195 -14.65 -7.68 5.84
C LEU A 195 -13.50 -8.23 5.00
N LEU A 196 -12.58 -7.37 4.61
CA LEU A 196 -11.29 -7.81 4.09
C LEU A 196 -10.43 -8.36 5.24
N GLU A 197 -9.45 -9.23 4.90
CA GLU A 197 -8.47 -9.75 5.83
C GLU A 197 -7.72 -8.64 6.56
N ASP A 198 -7.12 -9.00 7.71
CA ASP A 198 -6.29 -8.10 8.50
C ASP A 198 -5.14 -7.51 7.67
N GLY A 199 -4.84 -6.22 7.90
CA GLY A 199 -3.81 -5.47 7.19
C GLY A 199 -4.33 -4.64 6.01
N HIS A 200 -5.57 -4.89 5.54
CA HIS A 200 -6.24 -3.97 4.64
C HIS A 200 -6.84 -2.80 5.43
N CYS A 201 -6.37 -1.57 5.18
CA CYS A 201 -6.90 -0.37 5.84
C CYS A 201 -8.41 -0.19 5.62
N LEU A 202 -8.97 -0.71 4.53
CA LEU A 202 -10.40 -0.68 4.25
C LEU A 202 -11.23 -1.43 5.31
N ARG A 203 -10.68 -2.48 5.94
CA ARG A 203 -11.33 -3.17 7.05
C ARG A 203 -11.58 -2.21 8.22
N ASP A 204 -10.55 -1.48 8.63
CA ASP A 204 -10.62 -0.55 9.76
C ASP A 204 -11.55 0.63 9.42
N HIS A 205 -11.50 1.13 8.18
CA HIS A 205 -12.40 2.17 7.69
C HIS A 205 -13.85 1.71 7.67
N ALA A 206 -14.13 0.46 7.26
CA ALA A 206 -15.46 -0.14 7.27
C ALA A 206 -16.01 -0.26 8.71
N LEU A 207 -15.19 -0.72 9.65
CA LEU A 207 -15.55 -0.83 11.06
C LEU A 207 -15.84 0.56 11.66
N ALA A 208 -14.97 1.54 11.38
CA ALA A 208 -15.15 2.92 11.83
C ALA A 208 -16.45 3.54 11.29
N ALA A 209 -16.77 3.33 10.00
CA ALA A 209 -18.00 3.82 9.38
C ALA A 209 -19.27 3.26 10.06
N CYS A 210 -19.22 2.03 10.60
CA CYS A 210 -20.32 1.42 11.38
C CYS A 210 -20.29 1.80 12.86
N GLY A 211 -19.29 2.54 13.34
CA GLY A 211 -19.07 2.78 14.76
C GLY A 211 -18.80 1.46 15.53
N LEU A 212 -18.18 0.49 14.88
CA LEU A 212 -17.77 -0.79 15.46
C LEU A 212 -16.29 -0.71 15.83
N GLU A 213 -15.94 -1.17 17.05
CA GLU A 213 -14.54 -1.37 17.38
C GLU A 213 -13.99 -2.61 16.66
N PRO A 214 -12.70 -2.60 16.23
CA PRO A 214 -12.06 -3.80 15.73
C PRO A 214 -12.15 -4.90 16.79
N PRO A 215 -12.42 -6.16 16.41
CA PRO A 215 -12.48 -7.25 17.37
C PRO A 215 -11.15 -7.32 18.14
N LYS A 216 -11.22 -7.21 19.46
CA LYS A 216 -10.10 -7.32 20.38
C LYS A 216 -9.71 -8.78 20.48
N GLY A 217 -8.61 -9.14 19.83
CA GLY A 217 -7.98 -10.46 19.95
C GLY A 217 -8.26 -11.33 18.74
N ILE A 218 -7.19 -11.88 18.23
CA ILE A 218 -7.20 -13.06 17.38
C ILE A 218 -7.60 -14.20 18.30
N GLY A 219 -8.88 -14.47 18.42
CA GLY A 219 -9.45 -15.62 19.09
C GLY A 219 -10.24 -16.39 18.03
N ASP A 220 -9.79 -17.56 17.70
CA ASP A 220 -10.39 -18.81 17.22
C ASP A 220 -11.72 -18.81 16.42
N ASP A 221 -12.30 -17.69 16.07
CA ASP A 221 -13.33 -17.62 15.07
C ASP A 221 -12.66 -17.11 13.77
N GLU A 222 -12.44 -18.01 12.83
CA GLU A 222 -12.07 -17.67 11.46
C GLU A 222 -13.15 -16.73 10.92
N SER A 223 -13.00 -15.43 11.21
CA SER A 223 -13.89 -14.42 10.68
C SER A 223 -13.82 -14.56 9.16
N PHE A 224 -14.94 -14.91 8.57
CA PHE A 224 -15.11 -15.12 7.15
C PHE A 224 -14.72 -13.85 6.42
N ALA A 225 -13.45 -13.75 6.05
CA ALA A 225 -12.81 -12.57 5.51
C ALA A 225 -12.44 -12.79 4.04
N ALA A 226 -12.56 -11.75 3.23
CA ALA A 226 -12.19 -11.77 1.83
C ALA A 226 -10.74 -11.31 1.63
N THR A 227 -9.99 -11.96 0.76
CA THR A 227 -8.62 -11.59 0.40
C THR A 227 -8.55 -10.43 -0.58
N SER A 228 -9.67 -10.09 -1.26
CA SER A 228 -9.72 -9.02 -2.27
C SER A 228 -11.12 -8.47 -2.43
N LEU A 229 -11.24 -7.25 -2.98
CA LEU A 229 -12.54 -6.65 -3.30
C LEU A 229 -13.38 -7.45 -4.30
N PRO A 230 -12.81 -8.03 -5.39
CA PRO A 230 -13.58 -8.91 -6.27
C PRO A 230 -14.15 -10.14 -5.54
N THR A 231 -13.38 -10.79 -4.67
CA THR A 231 -13.86 -11.91 -3.85
C THR A 231 -14.97 -11.46 -2.90
N LEU A 232 -14.80 -10.31 -2.24
CA LEU A 232 -15.78 -9.73 -1.35
C LEU A 232 -17.15 -9.52 -2.04
N VAL A 233 -17.14 -8.97 -3.26
CA VAL A 233 -18.37 -8.77 -4.05
C VAL A 233 -19.06 -10.08 -4.38
N GLN A 234 -18.31 -11.15 -4.71
CA GLN A 234 -18.90 -12.47 -4.98
C GLN A 234 -19.52 -13.09 -3.72
N MET A 235 -18.86 -12.92 -2.57
CA MET A 235 -19.40 -13.38 -1.28
C MET A 235 -20.70 -12.67 -0.93
N ILE A 236 -20.76 -11.33 -1.10
CA ILE A 236 -22.00 -10.55 -0.90
C ILE A 236 -23.10 -11.04 -1.87
N GLY A 237 -22.77 -11.15 -3.16
CA GLY A 237 -23.73 -11.60 -4.18
C GLY A 237 -24.28 -13.00 -3.94
N SER A 238 -23.52 -13.86 -3.26
CA SER A 238 -23.93 -15.19 -2.84
C SER A 238 -24.80 -15.22 -1.57
N GLY A 239 -25.10 -14.07 -0.98
CA GLY A 239 -25.95 -13.96 0.20
C GLY A 239 -25.25 -14.24 1.53
N LEU A 240 -23.92 -14.18 1.56
CA LEU A 240 -23.12 -14.50 2.76
C LEU A 240 -23.09 -13.36 3.77
N GLY A 241 -23.53 -12.15 3.40
CA GLY A 241 -23.59 -11.00 4.28
C GLY A 241 -23.53 -9.66 3.55
N VAL A 242 -23.21 -8.61 4.29
CA VAL A 242 -23.11 -7.23 3.82
C VAL A 242 -21.69 -6.69 4.02
N SER A 243 -21.32 -5.64 3.28
CA SER A 243 -20.01 -4.99 3.44
C SER A 243 -20.04 -3.54 2.95
N PHE A 244 -18.85 -2.90 2.95
CA PHE A 244 -18.65 -1.59 2.36
C PHE A 244 -17.64 -1.68 1.21
N LEU A 245 -17.98 -1.01 0.09
CA LEU A 245 -17.14 -0.96 -1.11
C LEU A 245 -16.70 0.49 -1.37
N PRO A 246 -15.45 0.70 -1.78
CA PRO A 246 -14.98 2.00 -2.21
C PRO A 246 -15.73 2.49 -3.46
N SER A 247 -16.15 3.74 -3.47
CA SER A 247 -16.88 4.34 -4.61
C SER A 247 -16.06 4.29 -5.89
N MET A 248 -14.72 4.50 -5.80
CA MET A 248 -13.83 4.40 -6.95
C MET A 248 -13.84 2.99 -7.57
N ALA A 249 -13.94 1.95 -6.75
CA ALA A 249 -13.97 0.57 -7.23
C ALA A 249 -15.33 0.24 -7.90
N VAL A 250 -16.42 0.74 -7.33
CA VAL A 250 -17.78 0.61 -7.90
C VAL A 250 -17.87 1.37 -9.23
N ALA A 251 -17.35 2.61 -9.29
CA ALA A 251 -17.30 3.41 -10.52
C ALA A 251 -16.47 2.75 -11.61
N ALA A 252 -15.41 2.02 -11.25
CA ALA A 252 -14.61 1.23 -12.18
C ALA A 252 -15.27 -0.11 -12.61
N GLY A 253 -16.50 -0.39 -12.15
CA GLY A 253 -17.28 -1.56 -12.59
C GLY A 253 -17.11 -2.81 -11.72
N LEU A 254 -16.53 -2.72 -10.52
CA LEU A 254 -16.27 -3.86 -9.65
C LEU A 254 -17.50 -4.76 -9.42
N ALA A 255 -18.69 -4.16 -9.31
CA ALA A 255 -19.93 -4.87 -8.99
C ALA A 255 -20.87 -5.07 -10.19
N GLN A 256 -20.43 -4.77 -11.41
CA GLN A 256 -21.29 -4.65 -12.61
C GLN A 256 -22.03 -5.94 -12.98
N ASN A 257 -21.42 -7.09 -12.67
CA ASN A 257 -21.96 -8.42 -13.03
C ASN A 257 -22.29 -9.27 -11.78
N ALA A 258 -22.40 -8.66 -10.62
CA ALA A 258 -22.72 -9.36 -9.38
C ALA A 258 -24.15 -9.03 -8.92
N PRO A 259 -24.90 -9.99 -8.35
CA PRO A 259 -26.26 -9.77 -7.85
C PRO A 259 -26.22 -9.04 -6.49
N VAL A 260 -25.72 -7.79 -6.50
CA VAL A 260 -25.55 -6.95 -5.31
C VAL A 260 -26.32 -5.64 -5.46
N THR A 261 -26.85 -5.16 -4.35
CA THR A 261 -27.40 -3.81 -4.21
C THR A 261 -26.36 -2.92 -3.55
N ILE A 262 -26.12 -1.74 -4.11
CA ILE A 262 -25.18 -0.76 -3.58
C ILE A 262 -25.92 0.54 -3.26
N ARG A 263 -25.67 1.11 -2.08
CA ARG A 263 -26.27 2.37 -1.62
C ARG A 263 -25.25 3.26 -0.94
N PRO A 264 -25.35 4.58 -1.14
CA PRO A 264 -24.59 5.54 -0.35
C PRO A 264 -24.94 5.44 1.15
N LEU A 265 -23.96 5.74 1.99
CA LEU A 265 -24.17 5.80 3.44
C LEU A 265 -24.69 7.19 3.85
N ASN A 266 -25.49 7.20 4.92
CA ASN A 266 -25.95 8.41 5.60
C ASN A 266 -25.03 8.68 6.80
N SER A 267 -23.77 9.03 6.53
CA SER A 267 -22.76 9.29 7.56
C SER A 267 -21.70 10.24 7.02
N ASP A 268 -21.30 11.22 7.84
CA ASP A 268 -20.22 12.17 7.52
C ASP A 268 -18.81 11.50 7.60
N HIS A 269 -18.73 10.29 8.15
CA HIS A 269 -17.49 9.53 8.33
C HIS A 269 -17.35 8.37 7.34
N SER A 270 -18.10 8.39 6.25
CA SER A 270 -18.15 7.31 5.27
C SER A 270 -17.18 7.51 4.11
N SER A 271 -16.10 8.25 4.29
CA SER A 271 -15.06 8.43 3.27
C SER A 271 -13.67 8.13 3.81
N ARG A 272 -12.76 7.77 2.92
CA ARG A 272 -11.32 7.67 3.17
C ARG A 272 -10.57 8.62 2.25
N GLU A 273 -9.55 9.27 2.78
CA GLU A 273 -8.70 10.17 2.00
C GLU A 273 -7.62 9.36 1.29
N ILE A 274 -7.56 9.39 -0.05
CA ILE A 274 -6.49 8.79 -0.84
C ILE A 274 -5.37 9.81 -0.98
N VAL A 275 -4.15 9.39 -0.62
CA VAL A 275 -2.97 10.26 -0.62
C VAL A 275 -1.79 9.61 -1.32
N VAL A 276 -0.92 10.44 -1.90
CA VAL A 276 0.45 10.06 -2.23
C VAL A 276 1.31 10.40 -1.02
N ALA A 277 1.95 9.40 -0.43
CA ALA A 277 2.86 9.54 0.70
C ALA A 277 4.31 9.29 0.27
N TRP A 278 5.27 9.96 0.93
CA TRP A 278 6.71 9.78 0.74
C TRP A 278 7.43 10.00 2.07
N ARG A 279 8.69 9.59 2.16
CA ARG A 279 9.50 9.78 3.36
C ARG A 279 9.77 11.27 3.61
N ALA A 280 9.51 11.73 4.83
CA ALA A 280 9.77 13.13 5.23
C ALA A 280 11.23 13.53 4.99
N GLY A 281 11.42 14.71 4.41
CA GLY A 281 12.75 15.22 4.06
C GLY A 281 13.41 14.53 2.86
N SER A 282 12.72 13.63 2.15
CA SER A 282 13.23 13.02 0.91
C SER A 282 13.31 14.03 -0.23
N SER A 283 14.35 13.93 -1.06
CA SER A 283 14.48 14.68 -2.31
C SER A 283 13.32 14.39 -3.29
N ARG A 284 12.60 13.27 -3.11
CA ARG A 284 11.43 12.87 -3.88
C ARG A 284 10.14 13.63 -3.52
N GLY A 285 10.15 14.47 -2.48
CA GLY A 285 8.96 15.19 -2.04
C GLY A 285 8.34 16.09 -3.10
N ALA A 286 9.14 16.73 -3.96
CA ALA A 286 8.63 17.52 -5.09
C ALA A 286 7.94 16.65 -6.13
N GLU A 287 8.49 15.47 -6.43
CA GLU A 287 7.92 14.49 -7.35
C GLU A 287 6.67 13.85 -6.77
N GLY A 288 6.63 13.57 -5.46
CA GLY A 288 5.44 13.08 -4.76
C GLY A 288 4.25 14.05 -4.85
N ARG A 289 4.49 15.34 -4.62
CA ARG A 289 3.48 16.39 -4.78
C ARG A 289 3.00 16.52 -6.23
N LEU A 290 3.92 16.47 -7.19
CA LEU A 290 3.59 16.54 -8.61
C LEU A 290 2.77 15.31 -9.05
N LEU A 291 3.13 14.12 -8.57
CA LEU A 291 2.35 12.90 -8.80
C LEU A 291 0.94 13.04 -8.23
N ALA A 292 0.80 13.49 -6.98
CA ALA A 292 -0.52 13.71 -6.37
C ALA A 292 -1.37 14.71 -7.15
N GLN A 293 -0.75 15.82 -7.61
CA GLN A 293 -1.43 16.81 -8.45
C GLN A 293 -1.91 16.18 -9.77
N THR A 294 -1.03 15.45 -10.47
CA THR A 294 -1.38 14.76 -11.73
C THR A 294 -2.53 13.77 -11.54
N LEU A 295 -2.53 13.02 -10.42
CA LEU A 295 -3.61 12.08 -10.12
C LEU A 295 -4.92 12.77 -9.77
N ARG A 296 -4.88 13.91 -9.08
CA ARG A 296 -6.05 14.74 -8.76
C ARG A 296 -6.70 15.32 -10.01
N ASP A 297 -5.89 15.71 -10.99
CA ASP A 297 -6.36 16.32 -12.25
C ASP A 297 -6.89 15.29 -13.25
N LEU A 298 -6.88 13.99 -12.91
CA LEU A 298 -7.48 12.96 -13.76
C LEU A 298 -9.00 13.16 -13.87
N PRO A 299 -9.58 12.95 -15.05
CA PRO A 299 -11.03 12.96 -15.18
C PRO A 299 -11.64 11.89 -14.25
N PRO A 300 -12.82 12.16 -13.65
CA PRO A 300 -13.50 11.17 -12.83
C PRO A 300 -13.68 9.85 -13.58
N ALA A 301 -13.72 8.73 -12.86
CA ALA A 301 -14.02 7.45 -13.48
C ALA A 301 -15.36 7.55 -14.20
N ALA A 302 -15.38 7.33 -15.50
CA ALA A 302 -16.63 7.29 -16.26
C ALA A 302 -17.45 6.12 -15.74
N LEU A 303 -18.63 6.39 -15.19
CA LEU A 303 -19.61 5.34 -14.93
C LEU A 303 -19.86 4.63 -16.26
N SER A 304 -19.50 3.34 -16.35
CA SER A 304 -19.82 2.55 -17.54
C SER A 304 -21.31 2.69 -17.84
N PRO A 305 -21.70 3.03 -19.09
CA PRO A 305 -23.11 3.23 -19.42
C PRO A 305 -23.88 1.93 -19.07
N ARG A 306 -24.97 2.06 -18.32
CA ARG A 306 -25.93 0.97 -18.12
C ARG A 306 -26.28 0.47 -19.50
N HIS A 307 -26.07 -0.80 -19.78
CA HIS A 307 -26.66 -1.45 -20.95
C HIS A 307 -28.16 -1.28 -20.79
N SER A 308 -28.72 -0.35 -21.57
CA SER A 308 -30.15 -0.21 -21.73
C SER A 308 -30.69 -1.57 -22.18
N ASP A 309 -31.67 -2.06 -21.44
CA ASP A 309 -32.48 -3.22 -21.77
C ASP A 309 -32.84 -3.24 -23.26
N THR A 310 -32.17 -4.04 -24.02
CA THR A 310 -32.67 -4.40 -25.34
C THR A 310 -33.71 -5.50 -25.11
N HIS A 311 -34.95 -5.09 -24.96
CA HIS A 311 -36.10 -5.99 -25.12
C HIS A 311 -35.97 -6.69 -26.46
N LEU A 312 -35.54 -7.94 -26.46
CA LEU A 312 -35.75 -8.86 -27.53
C LEU A 312 -37.20 -9.35 -27.42
N THR A 313 -38.09 -8.69 -28.13
CA THR A 313 -39.37 -9.25 -28.56
C THR A 313 -39.08 -10.30 -29.62
N HIS A 314 -39.32 -11.57 -29.29
CA HIS A 314 -39.80 -12.61 -30.20
C HIS A 314 -40.55 -13.67 -29.41
#